data_7e9a0e5b39324f6cbd7496df5cc977db
#
_entry.id   7e9a0e5b39324f6cbd7496df5cc977db
#
_cell.length_a   1.000
_cell.length_b   1.000
_cell.length_c   1.000
_cell.angle_alpha   90.00
_cell.angle_beta   90.00
_cell.angle_gamma   90.00
#
_symmetry.space_group_name_H-M   'P 1'
#
loop_
_entity.id
_entity.type
_entity.pdbx_description
1 polymer ?
#
loop_
_entity_poly.entity_id
_entity_poly.type
_entity_poly.pdbx_seq_one_letter_code
_entity_poly.pdbx_strand_id
1 'polypeptide(L)'
;MKFSILSRKLKAFMLCAAFLPGLASAGIFDDDEARKAILDLRTKLEALSKKLDEKIELKTESKADKSSLLELNNQSEQLRNEIAQIRGQIEVVLNELSTLKKRQQDFYIDLDTRLRKLEPMKKTIDGREVLVDSGEERAYNAAMALFQGGQYENAISAFSAFSMNYPNSGYAGTVQYWLGNSYYAQRDCKGTVGTLQNLVKKFADNPKVPDAMLNIATCQLELKEKAASRKTLEAVIAKFPGTESAQAAKSMMPKTK
;
A
#
# COMPACT_ATOMS: atom_id res chain seq x y z
N MET A 1 33.93 -40.71 -28.63
CA MET A 1 34.14 -40.30 -27.24
C MET A 1 33.91 -38.79 -27.04
N LYS A 2 32.76 -38.23 -27.39
CA LYS A 2 32.42 -36.79 -27.18
C LYS A 2 31.06 -36.51 -26.55
N PHE A 3 30.33 -37.55 -26.11
CA PHE A 3 28.96 -37.42 -25.57
C PHE A 3 28.85 -37.45 -24.03
N SER A 4 29.93 -37.74 -23.30
CA SER A 4 29.85 -37.89 -21.83
C SER A 4 30.08 -36.59 -21.03
N ILE A 5 30.62 -35.56 -21.67
CA ILE A 5 30.99 -34.31 -20.97
C ILE A 5 29.82 -33.34 -20.89
N LEU A 6 28.90 -33.38 -21.85
CA LEU A 6 27.74 -32.50 -21.92
C LEU A 6 26.69 -32.86 -20.86
N SER A 7 26.54 -34.14 -20.56
CA SER A 7 25.59 -34.63 -19.54
C SER A 7 25.98 -34.27 -18.09
N ARG A 8 27.28 -34.14 -17.81
CA ARG A 8 27.76 -33.77 -16.46
C ARG A 8 27.57 -32.28 -16.15
N LYS A 9 27.73 -31.41 -17.14
CA LYS A 9 27.47 -29.96 -16.97
C LYS A 9 25.99 -29.64 -16.87
N LEU A 10 25.14 -30.39 -17.56
CA LEU A 10 23.68 -30.22 -17.46
C LEU A 10 23.13 -30.72 -16.13
N LYS A 11 23.68 -31.80 -15.56
CA LYS A 11 23.31 -32.28 -14.23
C LYS A 11 23.76 -31.37 -13.11
N ALA A 12 24.88 -30.70 -13.24
CA ALA A 12 25.36 -29.69 -12.28
C ALA A 12 24.48 -28.43 -12.31
N PHE A 13 23.98 -28.03 -13.49
CA PHE A 13 23.07 -26.88 -13.61
C PHE A 13 21.66 -27.18 -13.08
N MET A 14 21.20 -28.42 -13.22
CA MET A 14 19.89 -28.83 -12.71
C MET A 14 19.89 -29.02 -11.17
N LEU A 15 21.04 -29.32 -10.58
CA LEU A 15 21.18 -29.43 -9.11
C LEU A 15 21.18 -28.06 -8.42
N CYS A 16 21.64 -27.01 -9.11
CA CYS A 16 21.59 -25.64 -8.57
C CYS A 16 20.17 -25.02 -8.65
N ALA A 17 19.31 -25.49 -9.57
CA ALA A 17 17.94 -24.99 -9.69
C ALA A 17 16.95 -25.59 -8.67
N ALA A 18 17.32 -26.68 -8.00
CA ALA A 18 16.46 -27.35 -6.99
C ALA A 18 16.67 -26.82 -5.57
N PHE A 19 17.53 -25.81 -5.37
CA PHE A 19 17.83 -25.25 -4.04
C PHE A 19 17.24 -23.86 -3.80
N LEU A 20 16.19 -23.51 -4.51
CA LEU A 20 15.39 -22.33 -4.22
C LEU A 20 13.91 -22.71 -4.41
N PRO A 21 13.03 -22.65 -3.44
CA PRO A 21 12.88 -21.62 -2.44
C PRO A 21 12.51 -22.20 -1.07
N GLY A 22 13.23 -21.90 -0.12
CA GLY A 22 12.81 -22.13 1.23
C GLY A 22 13.58 -21.18 2.10
N LEU A 23 12.88 -20.27 2.70
CA LEU A 23 13.41 -19.41 3.73
C LEU A 23 14.25 -18.23 3.26
N ALA A 24 13.61 -17.31 2.58
CA ALA A 24 13.87 -15.92 2.86
C ALA A 24 13.26 -15.54 4.23
N SER A 25 13.57 -16.32 5.25
CA SER A 25 13.81 -15.83 6.59
C SER A 25 15.30 -15.50 6.65
N ALA A 26 15.78 -14.73 5.72
CA ALA A 26 16.88 -13.89 5.98
C ALA A 26 16.36 -12.96 7.08
N GLY A 27 16.68 -13.30 8.31
CA GLY A 27 16.92 -12.32 9.33
C GLY A 27 17.93 -11.36 8.72
N ILE A 28 17.41 -10.40 7.98
CA ILE A 28 18.10 -9.43 7.13
C ILE A 28 19.08 -8.62 7.97
N PHE A 29 19.03 -8.77 9.29
CA PHE A 29 19.77 -7.95 10.23
C PHE A 29 20.16 -8.75 11.47
N ASP A 30 21.08 -9.64 11.31
CA ASP A 30 21.89 -10.04 12.44
C ASP A 30 23.03 -9.01 12.63
N ASP A 31 22.61 -7.77 12.89
CA ASP A 31 23.47 -6.66 13.31
C ASP A 31 24.23 -7.02 14.58
N ASP A 32 23.68 -7.91 15.39
CA ASP A 32 24.33 -8.46 16.57
C ASP A 32 25.46 -9.42 16.21
N GLU A 33 25.39 -10.16 15.11
CA GLU A 33 26.45 -11.05 14.65
C GLU A 33 27.64 -10.27 14.07
N ALA A 34 27.35 -9.25 13.25
CA ALA A 34 28.37 -8.33 12.76
C ALA A 34 29.04 -7.56 13.92
N ARG A 35 28.26 -7.12 14.88
CA ARG A 35 28.75 -6.44 16.09
C ARG A 35 29.57 -7.36 16.99
N LYS A 36 29.16 -8.62 17.16
CA LYS A 36 29.92 -9.66 17.85
C LYS A 36 31.23 -9.94 17.13
N ALA A 37 31.22 -10.07 15.81
CA ALA A 37 32.43 -10.30 15.02
C ALA A 37 33.44 -9.15 15.16
N ILE A 38 32.97 -7.89 15.16
CA ILE A 38 33.83 -6.71 15.37
C ILE A 38 34.39 -6.68 16.79
N LEU A 39 33.58 -7.02 17.80
CA LEU A 39 34.04 -7.11 19.21
C LEU A 39 35.05 -8.24 19.39
N ASP A 40 34.83 -9.40 18.75
CA ASP A 40 35.77 -10.53 18.79
C ASP A 40 37.10 -10.17 18.12
N LEU A 41 37.05 -9.48 16.96
CA LEU A 41 38.27 -8.96 16.30
C LEU A 41 39.02 -7.96 17.19
N ARG A 42 38.31 -7.08 17.87
CA ARG A 42 38.90 -6.11 18.82
C ARG A 42 39.59 -6.81 19.98
N THR A 43 38.94 -7.81 20.57
CA THR A 43 39.47 -8.61 21.68
C THR A 43 40.73 -9.43 21.25
N LYS A 44 40.68 -10.01 20.04
CA LYS A 44 41.83 -10.72 19.44
C LYS A 44 42.99 -9.78 19.18
N LEU A 45 42.74 -8.57 18.73
CA LEU A 45 43.73 -7.52 18.49
C LEU A 45 44.41 -7.06 19.80
N GLU A 46 43.62 -6.89 20.86
CA GLU A 46 44.14 -6.54 22.20
C GLU A 46 44.99 -7.69 22.78
N ALA A 47 44.49 -8.94 22.62
CA ALA A 47 45.26 -10.11 23.06
C ALA A 47 46.55 -10.29 22.27
N LEU A 48 46.58 -9.99 20.97
CA LEU A 48 47.77 -10.03 20.12
C LEU A 48 48.75 -8.94 20.51
N SER A 49 48.27 -7.72 20.77
CA SER A 49 49.12 -6.62 21.28
C SER A 49 49.81 -6.99 22.59
N LYS A 50 49.05 -7.52 23.56
CA LYS A 50 49.56 -7.95 24.85
C LYS A 50 50.62 -9.05 24.73
N LYS A 51 50.39 -10.07 23.89
CA LYS A 51 51.35 -11.13 23.60
C LYS A 51 52.64 -10.62 22.94
N LEU A 52 52.51 -9.56 22.14
CA LEU A 52 53.67 -8.94 21.50
C LEU A 52 54.51 -8.19 22.51
N ASP A 53 53.88 -7.42 23.42
CA ASP A 53 54.57 -6.70 24.49
C ASP A 53 55.28 -7.66 25.43
N GLU A 54 54.65 -8.77 25.86
CA GLU A 54 55.23 -9.84 26.65
C GLU A 54 56.45 -10.52 25.95
N LYS A 55 56.36 -10.76 24.63
CA LYS A 55 57.47 -11.30 23.85
C LYS A 55 58.66 -10.34 23.71
N ILE A 56 58.40 -9.04 23.67
CA ILE A 56 59.42 -8.00 23.61
C ILE A 56 60.18 -7.95 24.93
N GLU A 57 59.45 -7.95 26.07
CA GLU A 57 60.04 -7.96 27.41
C GLU A 57 60.98 -9.20 27.62
N LEU A 58 60.44 -10.39 27.31
CA LEU A 58 61.19 -11.64 27.43
C LEU A 58 62.45 -11.69 26.55
N LYS A 59 62.50 -11.10 25.37
CA LYS A 59 63.66 -11.05 24.49
C LYS A 59 64.64 -9.96 24.88
N THR A 60 64.20 -8.93 25.60
CA THR A 60 65.11 -7.87 26.08
C THR A 60 65.97 -8.34 27.23
N GLU A 61 65.49 -9.29 28.03
CA GLU A 61 66.25 -9.90 29.13
C GLU A 61 67.30 -10.95 28.65
N SER A 62 67.11 -11.57 27.47
CA SER A 62 68.08 -12.49 26.89
C SER A 62 69.07 -11.69 26.05
N LYS A 63 70.42 -11.92 26.26
CA LYS A 63 71.57 -11.31 25.56
C LYS A 63 71.42 -11.42 24.03
N ALA A 64 70.51 -10.70 23.43
CA ALA A 64 70.33 -10.60 21.97
C ALA A 64 71.28 -9.49 21.45
N ASP A 65 71.82 -9.69 20.25
CA ASP A 65 72.62 -8.71 19.55
C ASP A 65 71.81 -7.36 19.42
N LYS A 66 72.49 -6.28 19.68
CA LYS A 66 71.91 -4.91 19.69
C LYS A 66 71.18 -4.56 18.40
N SER A 67 71.58 -5.15 17.27
CA SER A 67 70.91 -5.01 15.97
C SER A 67 69.56 -5.72 15.90
N SER A 68 69.46 -6.92 16.45
CA SER A 68 68.26 -7.72 16.51
C SER A 68 67.17 -7.08 17.44
N LEU A 69 67.66 -6.45 18.53
CA LEU A 69 66.77 -5.66 19.44
C LEU A 69 66.24 -4.42 18.79
N LEU A 70 67.04 -3.70 17.99
CA LEU A 70 66.58 -2.54 17.23
C LEU A 70 65.56 -2.93 16.17
N GLU A 71 65.78 -4.02 15.45
CA GLU A 71 64.88 -4.52 14.44
C GLU A 71 63.55 -4.98 15.04
N LEU A 72 63.58 -5.67 16.19
CA LEU A 72 62.41 -6.10 16.92
C LEU A 72 61.57 -4.88 17.44
N ASN A 73 62.29 -3.86 17.91
CA ASN A 73 61.64 -2.61 18.36
C ASN A 73 60.96 -1.90 17.20
N ASN A 74 61.63 -1.78 16.03
CA ASN A 74 61.01 -1.19 14.82
C ASN A 74 59.80 -1.98 14.34
N GLN A 75 59.85 -3.31 14.34
CA GLN A 75 58.72 -4.15 14.01
C GLN A 75 57.55 -3.97 15.00
N SER A 76 57.88 -3.82 16.28
CA SER A 76 56.89 -3.54 17.32
C SER A 76 56.18 -2.20 17.12
N GLU A 77 56.92 -1.14 16.82
CA GLU A 77 56.37 0.17 16.53
C GLU A 77 55.50 0.14 15.26
N GLN A 78 55.95 -0.57 14.22
CA GLN A 78 55.16 -0.73 13.01
C GLN A 78 53.84 -1.44 13.29
N LEU A 79 53.88 -2.56 14.03
CA LEU A 79 52.66 -3.28 14.41
C LEU A 79 51.76 -2.46 15.31
N ARG A 80 52.27 -1.64 16.24
CA ARG A 80 51.48 -0.72 17.02
C ARG A 80 50.76 0.32 16.16
N ASN A 81 51.43 0.88 15.16
CA ASN A 81 50.87 1.81 14.22
C ASN A 81 49.78 1.15 13.37
N GLU A 82 50.01 -0.07 12.87
CA GLU A 82 49.00 -0.84 12.14
C GLU A 82 47.73 -1.13 12.99
N ILE A 83 47.99 -1.54 14.28
CA ILE A 83 46.89 -1.74 15.23
C ILE A 83 46.08 -0.45 15.47
N ALA A 84 46.78 0.68 15.62
CA ALA A 84 46.07 1.98 15.80
C ALA A 84 45.26 2.35 14.56
N GLN A 85 45.78 2.09 13.38
CA GLN A 85 45.07 2.34 12.11
C GLN A 85 43.86 1.44 11.95
N ILE A 86 43.98 0.14 12.27
CA ILE A 86 42.84 -0.81 12.25
C ILE A 86 41.76 -0.41 13.27
N ARG A 87 42.16 0.02 14.48
CA ARG A 87 41.19 0.53 15.48
C ARG A 87 40.41 1.74 14.97
N GLY A 88 41.09 2.68 14.33
CA GLY A 88 40.42 3.83 13.70
C GLY A 88 39.43 3.40 12.60
N GLN A 89 39.82 2.44 11.76
CA GLN A 89 38.91 1.89 10.73
C GLN A 89 37.71 1.19 11.36
N ILE A 90 37.86 0.43 12.42
CA ILE A 90 36.76 -0.21 13.15
C ILE A 90 35.79 0.83 13.70
N GLU A 91 36.28 1.94 14.27
CA GLU A 91 35.40 3.01 14.77
C GLU A 91 34.58 3.67 13.65
N VAL A 92 35.22 3.89 12.50
CA VAL A 92 34.49 4.42 11.31
C VAL A 92 33.40 3.46 10.87
N VAL A 93 33.71 2.16 10.72
CA VAL A 93 32.74 1.13 10.33
C VAL A 93 31.59 1.01 11.33
N LEU A 94 31.88 1.08 12.64
CA LEU A 94 30.84 1.06 13.67
C LEU A 94 29.90 2.27 13.58
N ASN A 95 30.43 3.45 13.28
CA ASN A 95 29.63 4.65 13.10
C ASN A 95 28.78 4.58 11.83
N GLU A 96 29.36 4.08 10.73
CA GLU A 96 28.62 3.85 9.48
C GLU A 96 27.50 2.82 9.68
N LEU A 97 27.77 1.72 10.37
CA LEU A 97 26.77 0.70 10.69
C LEU A 97 25.62 1.29 11.51
N SER A 98 25.93 2.09 12.52
CA SER A 98 24.92 2.79 13.34
C SER A 98 24.05 3.72 12.49
N THR A 99 24.67 4.46 11.56
CA THR A 99 24.00 5.36 10.64
C THR A 99 23.09 4.60 9.65
N LEU A 100 23.61 3.51 9.11
CA LEU A 100 22.83 2.63 8.20
C LEU A 100 21.62 2.04 8.91
N LYS A 101 21.78 1.56 10.14
CA LYS A 101 20.68 1.04 10.96
C LYS A 101 19.59 2.07 11.16
N LYS A 102 19.95 3.30 11.49
CA LYS A 102 19.00 4.39 11.66
C LYS A 102 18.25 4.69 10.36
N ARG A 103 18.99 4.85 9.25
CA ARG A 103 18.37 5.09 7.92
C ARG A 103 17.41 3.98 7.53
N GLN A 104 17.75 2.75 7.86
CA GLN A 104 16.89 1.61 7.60
C GLN A 104 15.61 1.66 8.43
N GLN A 105 15.68 1.97 9.71
CA GLN A 105 14.50 2.16 10.54
C GLN A 105 13.61 3.28 10.01
N ASP A 106 14.20 4.41 9.65
CA ASP A 106 13.48 5.54 9.05
C ASP A 106 12.79 5.13 7.74
N PHE A 107 13.48 4.34 6.90
CA PHE A 107 12.91 3.81 5.66
C PHE A 107 11.72 2.88 5.90
N TYR A 108 11.79 1.99 6.90
CA TYR A 108 10.66 1.12 7.24
C TYR A 108 9.47 1.91 7.77
N ILE A 109 9.68 2.93 8.58
CA ILE A 109 8.62 3.81 9.08
C ILE A 109 7.97 4.57 7.92
N ASP A 110 8.77 5.10 6.99
CA ASP A 110 8.24 5.78 5.79
C ASP A 110 7.44 4.81 4.92
N LEU A 111 7.98 3.61 4.67
CA LEU A 111 7.32 2.57 3.88
C LEU A 111 5.99 2.13 4.51
N ASP A 112 5.97 1.85 5.82
CA ASP A 112 4.74 1.50 6.56
C ASP A 112 3.70 2.63 6.48
N THR A 113 4.16 3.87 6.67
CA THR A 113 3.29 5.05 6.56
C THR A 113 2.68 5.19 5.16
N ARG A 114 3.45 4.90 4.13
CA ARG A 114 2.97 4.96 2.73
C ARG A 114 2.05 3.78 2.40
N LEU A 115 2.37 2.59 2.89
CA LEU A 115 1.52 1.39 2.73
C LEU A 115 0.17 1.58 3.41
N ARG A 116 0.14 2.07 4.64
CA ARG A 116 -1.12 2.36 5.36
C ARG A 116 -2.03 3.32 4.60
N LYS A 117 -1.47 4.26 3.84
CA LYS A 117 -2.27 5.16 2.99
C LYS A 117 -2.88 4.46 1.77
N LEU A 118 -2.36 3.30 1.40
CA LEU A 118 -2.85 2.48 0.29
C LEU A 118 -3.75 1.33 0.76
N GLU A 119 -3.74 1.03 2.06
CA GLU A 119 -4.61 -0.01 2.61
C GLU A 119 -6.09 0.42 2.52
N PRO A 120 -6.98 -0.49 2.12
CA PRO A 120 -8.41 -0.21 2.12
C PRO A 120 -8.90 0.10 3.54
N MET A 121 -9.60 1.21 3.68
CA MET A 121 -10.16 1.63 4.97
C MET A 121 -11.59 1.17 5.12
N LYS A 122 -11.97 0.75 6.33
CA LYS A 122 -13.36 0.47 6.66
C LYS A 122 -14.14 1.77 6.71
N LYS A 123 -15.20 1.86 5.93
CA LYS A 123 -16.13 3.00 5.92
C LYS A 123 -17.56 2.53 5.94
N THR A 124 -18.43 3.34 6.58
CA THR A 124 -19.86 3.12 6.52
C THR A 124 -20.43 3.94 5.36
N ILE A 125 -20.90 3.26 4.33
CA ILE A 125 -21.52 3.85 3.14
C ILE A 125 -22.94 3.31 3.04
N ASP A 126 -23.90 4.22 3.00
CA ASP A 126 -25.33 3.86 2.92
C ASP A 126 -25.76 2.83 4.00
N GLY A 127 -25.19 2.96 5.23
CA GLY A 127 -25.49 2.09 6.37
C GLY A 127 -24.78 0.73 6.36
N ARG A 128 -23.84 0.49 5.44
CA ARG A 128 -23.06 -0.75 5.34
C ARG A 128 -21.59 -0.48 5.59
N GLU A 129 -20.94 -1.34 6.35
CA GLU A 129 -19.49 -1.32 6.48
C GLU A 129 -18.87 -1.96 5.22
N VAL A 130 -18.06 -1.19 4.54
CA VAL A 130 -17.35 -1.62 3.33
C VAL A 130 -15.87 -1.24 3.42
N LEU A 131 -15.03 -2.01 2.77
CA LEU A 131 -13.63 -1.66 2.55
C LEU A 131 -13.56 -0.75 1.32
N VAL A 132 -12.90 0.39 1.47
CA VAL A 132 -12.75 1.40 0.42
C VAL A 132 -11.28 1.68 0.20
N ASP A 133 -10.85 1.56 -1.04
CA ASP A 133 -9.52 1.99 -1.45
C ASP A 133 -9.41 3.53 -1.45
N SER A 134 -8.24 4.03 -1.10
CA SER A 134 -8.00 5.48 -1.09
C SER A 134 -8.14 6.12 -2.47
N GLY A 135 -7.96 5.36 -3.56
CA GLY A 135 -8.20 5.77 -4.93
C GLY A 135 -9.69 5.94 -5.22
N GLU A 136 -10.51 4.97 -4.79
CA GLU A 136 -11.97 5.03 -4.91
C GLU A 136 -12.55 6.24 -4.17
N GLU A 137 -12.10 6.46 -2.95
CA GLU A 137 -12.57 7.59 -2.15
C GLU A 137 -12.25 8.93 -2.80
N ARG A 138 -11.01 9.09 -3.30
CA ARG A 138 -10.61 10.32 -3.99
C ARG A 138 -11.43 10.55 -5.26
N ALA A 139 -11.63 9.50 -6.05
CA ALA A 139 -12.44 9.59 -7.27
C ALA A 139 -13.90 9.93 -6.98
N TYR A 140 -14.50 9.32 -5.94
CA TYR A 140 -15.85 9.63 -5.50
C TYR A 140 -15.97 11.09 -5.02
N ASN A 141 -15.05 11.52 -4.15
CA ASN A 141 -15.06 12.88 -3.61
C ASN A 141 -14.87 13.93 -4.71
N ALA A 142 -14.00 13.67 -5.68
CA ALA A 142 -13.82 14.55 -6.83
C ALA A 142 -15.11 14.68 -7.68
N ALA A 143 -15.77 13.55 -7.95
CA ALA A 143 -17.05 13.56 -8.67
C ALA A 143 -18.15 14.29 -7.89
N MET A 144 -18.22 14.09 -6.56
CA MET A 144 -19.15 14.79 -5.69
C MET A 144 -18.90 16.30 -5.63
N ALA A 145 -17.65 16.73 -5.61
CA ALA A 145 -17.30 18.16 -5.64
C ALA A 145 -17.80 18.83 -6.94
N LEU A 146 -17.66 18.14 -8.09
CA LEU A 146 -18.21 18.63 -9.37
C LEU A 146 -19.74 18.75 -9.32
N PHE A 147 -20.42 17.75 -8.75
CA PHE A 147 -21.87 17.77 -8.59
C PHE A 147 -22.31 18.93 -7.69
N GLN A 148 -21.69 19.07 -6.52
CA GLN A 148 -21.99 20.16 -5.57
C GLN A 148 -21.68 21.54 -6.13
N GLY A 149 -20.66 21.63 -6.98
CA GLY A 149 -20.31 22.86 -7.72
C GLY A 149 -21.22 23.15 -8.91
N GLY A 150 -22.27 22.37 -9.15
CA GLY A 150 -23.21 22.57 -10.27
C GLY A 150 -22.63 22.19 -11.65
N GLN A 151 -21.45 21.59 -11.69
CA GLN A 151 -20.80 21.15 -12.93
C GLN A 151 -21.29 19.76 -13.35
N TYR A 152 -22.58 19.65 -13.64
CA TYR A 152 -23.24 18.36 -13.81
C TYR A 152 -22.71 17.53 -14.98
N GLU A 153 -22.30 18.15 -16.08
CA GLU A 153 -21.71 17.46 -17.22
C GLU A 153 -20.37 16.81 -16.84
N ASN A 154 -19.52 17.54 -16.12
CA ASN A 154 -18.26 17.02 -15.61
C ASN A 154 -18.51 15.94 -14.53
N ALA A 155 -19.53 16.11 -13.69
CA ALA A 155 -19.94 15.12 -12.69
C ALA A 155 -20.40 13.82 -13.35
N ILE A 156 -21.18 13.88 -14.43
CA ILE A 156 -21.61 12.71 -15.21
C ILE A 156 -20.37 11.95 -15.72
N SER A 157 -19.42 12.66 -16.31
CA SER A 157 -18.20 12.07 -16.81
C SER A 157 -17.38 11.41 -15.70
N ALA A 158 -17.24 12.10 -14.56
CA ALA A 158 -16.48 11.60 -13.41
C ALA A 158 -17.13 10.38 -12.74
N PHE A 159 -18.45 10.41 -12.51
CA PHE A 159 -19.18 9.25 -11.96
C PHE A 159 -19.22 8.06 -12.92
N SER A 160 -19.31 8.32 -14.23
CA SER A 160 -19.22 7.26 -15.24
C SER A 160 -17.85 6.61 -15.25
N ALA A 161 -16.77 7.40 -15.22
CA ALA A 161 -15.42 6.90 -15.10
C ALA A 161 -15.21 6.09 -13.80
N PHE A 162 -15.78 6.58 -12.68
CA PHE A 162 -15.77 5.84 -11.41
C PHE A 162 -16.42 4.45 -11.58
N SER A 163 -17.61 4.39 -12.17
CA SER A 163 -18.34 3.13 -12.36
C SER A 163 -17.58 2.13 -13.22
N MET A 164 -16.78 2.61 -14.18
CA MET A 164 -15.94 1.75 -15.04
C MET A 164 -14.70 1.26 -14.31
N ASN A 165 -14.04 2.14 -13.55
CA ASN A 165 -12.78 1.82 -12.87
C ASN A 165 -12.99 1.01 -11.59
N TYR A 166 -14.11 1.19 -10.90
CA TYR A 166 -14.44 0.59 -9.61
C TYR A 166 -15.80 -0.12 -9.60
N PRO A 167 -16.02 -1.13 -10.45
CA PRO A 167 -17.34 -1.76 -10.61
C PRO A 167 -17.85 -2.47 -9.35
N ASN A 168 -16.95 -2.89 -8.47
CA ASN A 168 -17.24 -3.61 -7.22
C ASN A 168 -17.08 -2.73 -5.97
N SER A 169 -16.96 -1.42 -6.15
CA SER A 169 -16.79 -0.48 -5.04
C SER A 169 -17.99 -0.48 -4.09
N GLY A 170 -17.70 -0.25 -2.81
CA GLY A 170 -18.74 0.04 -1.82
C GLY A 170 -19.57 1.29 -2.15
N TYR A 171 -19.02 2.20 -2.94
CA TYR A 171 -19.72 3.39 -3.43
C TYR A 171 -20.64 3.13 -4.64
N ALA A 172 -20.59 1.95 -5.27
CA ALA A 172 -21.24 1.72 -6.57
C ALA A 172 -22.72 2.11 -6.59
N GLY A 173 -23.49 1.78 -5.56
CA GLY A 173 -24.89 2.20 -5.44
C GLY A 173 -25.05 3.72 -5.32
N THR A 174 -24.29 4.35 -4.44
CA THR A 174 -24.29 5.80 -4.23
C THR A 174 -23.88 6.55 -5.50
N VAL A 175 -22.88 6.04 -6.21
CA VAL A 175 -22.41 6.61 -7.49
C VAL A 175 -23.50 6.54 -8.55
N GLN A 176 -24.23 5.43 -8.67
CA GLN A 176 -25.38 5.33 -9.59
C GLN A 176 -26.48 6.35 -9.24
N TYR A 177 -26.71 6.58 -7.95
CA TYR A 177 -27.68 7.61 -7.53
C TYR A 177 -27.24 9.01 -7.95
N TRP A 178 -25.99 9.39 -7.66
CA TRP A 178 -25.51 10.74 -8.00
C TRP A 178 -25.30 10.93 -9.49
N LEU A 179 -24.93 9.90 -10.22
CA LEU A 179 -24.90 9.92 -11.68
C LEU A 179 -26.29 10.18 -12.26
N GLY A 180 -27.30 9.46 -11.77
CA GLY A 180 -28.68 9.69 -12.17
C GLY A 180 -29.18 11.10 -11.82
N ASN A 181 -28.81 11.63 -10.64
CA ASN A 181 -29.17 13.00 -10.26
C ASN A 181 -28.42 14.05 -11.09
N SER A 182 -27.20 13.76 -11.55
CA SER A 182 -26.48 14.64 -12.46
C SER A 182 -27.18 14.75 -13.81
N TYR A 183 -27.68 13.63 -14.37
CA TYR A 183 -28.51 13.65 -15.55
C TYR A 183 -29.82 14.41 -15.31
N TYR A 184 -30.46 14.20 -14.16
CA TYR A 184 -31.66 14.89 -13.78
C TYR A 184 -31.47 16.42 -13.73
N ALA A 185 -30.38 16.88 -13.14
CA ALA A 185 -30.02 18.29 -13.07
C ALA A 185 -29.77 18.90 -14.48
N GLN A 186 -29.25 18.10 -15.41
CA GLN A 186 -29.08 18.45 -16.83
C GLN A 186 -30.39 18.36 -17.65
N ARG A 187 -31.50 17.98 -17.03
CA ARG A 187 -32.78 17.68 -17.67
C ARG A 187 -32.73 16.57 -18.73
N ASP A 188 -31.72 15.71 -18.63
CA ASP A 188 -31.66 14.48 -19.42
C ASP A 188 -32.47 13.38 -18.72
N CYS A 189 -33.78 13.41 -18.96
CA CYS A 189 -34.69 12.43 -18.39
C CYS A 189 -34.42 11.00 -18.88
N LYS A 190 -33.88 10.79 -20.09
CA LYS A 190 -33.56 9.45 -20.58
C LYS A 190 -32.36 8.89 -19.83
N GLY A 191 -31.28 9.67 -19.68
CA GLY A 191 -30.12 9.33 -18.89
C GLY A 191 -30.47 9.07 -17.42
N THR A 192 -31.33 9.94 -16.83
CA THR A 192 -31.83 9.76 -15.47
C THR A 192 -32.53 8.43 -15.27
N VAL A 193 -33.54 8.15 -16.11
CA VAL A 193 -34.35 6.92 -16.01
C VAL A 193 -33.46 5.69 -16.17
N GLY A 194 -32.61 5.65 -17.20
CA GLY A 194 -31.74 4.52 -17.44
C GLY A 194 -30.75 4.23 -16.28
N THR A 195 -30.16 5.30 -15.76
CA THR A 195 -29.16 5.18 -14.67
C THR A 195 -29.82 4.79 -13.35
N LEU A 196 -30.91 5.45 -12.97
CA LEU A 196 -31.59 5.17 -11.70
C LEU A 196 -32.31 3.83 -11.70
N GLN A 197 -32.80 3.35 -12.87
CA GLN A 197 -33.31 1.98 -13.00
C GLN A 197 -32.22 0.94 -12.73
N ASN A 198 -30.98 1.18 -13.15
CA ASN A 198 -29.83 0.32 -12.82
C ASN A 198 -29.59 0.29 -11.30
N LEU A 199 -29.67 1.45 -10.62
CA LEU A 199 -29.60 1.50 -9.16
C LEU A 199 -30.68 0.62 -8.52
N VAL A 200 -31.96 0.84 -8.89
CA VAL A 200 -33.10 0.08 -8.32
C VAL A 200 -32.97 -1.41 -8.58
N LYS A 201 -32.43 -1.82 -9.73
CA LYS A 201 -32.26 -3.23 -10.10
C LYS A 201 -31.08 -3.90 -9.42
N LYS A 202 -29.92 -3.24 -9.39
CA LYS A 202 -28.67 -3.85 -8.91
C LYS A 202 -28.43 -3.62 -7.41
N PHE A 203 -28.98 -2.55 -6.86
CA PHE A 203 -28.77 -2.11 -5.49
C PHE A 203 -30.08 -1.83 -4.77
N ALA A 204 -30.99 -2.81 -4.85
CA ALA A 204 -32.37 -2.66 -4.36
C ALA A 204 -32.49 -2.27 -2.89
N ASP A 205 -31.51 -2.66 -2.07
CA ASP A 205 -31.45 -2.35 -0.63
C ASP A 205 -30.73 -1.02 -0.32
N ASN A 206 -30.34 -0.25 -1.34
CA ASN A 206 -29.70 1.04 -1.09
C ASN A 206 -30.75 2.03 -0.55
N PRO A 207 -30.47 2.77 0.54
CA PRO A 207 -31.42 3.70 1.16
C PRO A 207 -31.85 4.86 0.23
N LYS A 208 -31.12 5.09 -0.85
CA LYS A 208 -31.47 6.12 -1.86
C LYS A 208 -32.46 5.62 -2.94
N VAL A 209 -32.80 4.34 -2.91
CA VAL A 209 -33.74 3.76 -3.92
C VAL A 209 -35.10 4.44 -3.93
N PRO A 210 -35.75 4.75 -2.78
CA PRO A 210 -37.04 5.44 -2.80
C PRO A 210 -36.99 6.80 -3.52
N ASP A 211 -35.96 7.60 -3.24
CA ASP A 211 -35.77 8.91 -3.86
C ASP A 211 -35.44 8.79 -5.35
N ALA A 212 -34.60 7.80 -5.70
CA ALA A 212 -34.28 7.50 -7.08
C ALA A 212 -35.55 7.16 -7.89
N MET A 213 -36.46 6.38 -7.30
CA MET A 213 -37.71 6.02 -7.94
C MET A 213 -38.63 7.24 -8.13
N LEU A 214 -38.61 8.22 -7.23
CA LEU A 214 -39.33 9.49 -7.45
C LEU A 214 -38.76 10.25 -8.64
N ASN A 215 -37.45 10.36 -8.75
CA ASN A 215 -36.82 11.02 -9.89
C ASN A 215 -37.12 10.29 -11.22
N ILE A 216 -37.15 8.96 -11.20
CA ILE A 216 -37.57 8.15 -12.35
C ILE A 216 -39.02 8.52 -12.72
N ALA A 217 -39.94 8.52 -11.76
CA ALA A 217 -41.33 8.81 -12.02
C ALA A 217 -41.56 10.24 -12.56
N THR A 218 -40.81 11.22 -12.02
CA THR A 218 -40.83 12.60 -12.52
C THR A 218 -40.34 12.67 -13.96
N CYS A 219 -39.23 12.06 -14.27
CA CYS A 219 -38.70 12.02 -15.63
C CYS A 219 -39.61 11.26 -16.61
N GLN A 220 -40.23 10.16 -16.19
CA GLN A 220 -41.21 9.45 -16.99
C GLN A 220 -42.43 10.34 -17.31
N LEU A 221 -42.86 11.18 -16.34
CA LEU A 221 -43.94 12.13 -16.56
C LEU A 221 -43.54 13.21 -17.59
N GLU A 222 -42.35 13.76 -17.49
CA GLU A 222 -41.79 14.72 -18.46
C GLU A 222 -41.69 14.14 -19.88
N LEU A 223 -41.30 12.86 -19.95
CA LEU A 223 -41.26 12.09 -21.22
C LEU A 223 -42.63 11.70 -21.74
N LYS A 224 -43.73 12.13 -21.07
CA LYS A 224 -45.14 11.81 -21.39
C LYS A 224 -45.48 10.32 -21.20
N GLU A 225 -44.64 9.57 -20.48
CA GLU A 225 -44.83 8.15 -20.15
C GLU A 225 -45.70 8.01 -18.88
N LYS A 226 -46.90 8.55 -18.88
CA LYS A 226 -47.78 8.62 -17.70
C LYS A 226 -48.03 7.25 -17.04
N ALA A 227 -48.28 6.21 -17.86
CA ALA A 227 -48.51 4.86 -17.34
C ALA A 227 -47.30 4.27 -16.60
N ALA A 228 -46.10 4.51 -17.12
CA ALA A 228 -44.86 4.09 -16.48
C ALA A 228 -44.61 4.87 -15.17
N SER A 229 -44.79 6.19 -15.20
CA SER A 229 -44.69 7.05 -14.03
C SER A 229 -45.62 6.59 -12.91
N ARG A 230 -46.90 6.36 -13.24
CA ARG A 230 -47.87 5.85 -12.29
C ARG A 230 -47.46 4.53 -11.66
N LYS A 231 -47.04 3.57 -12.47
CA LYS A 231 -46.53 2.26 -11.99
C LYS A 231 -45.34 2.44 -11.05
N THR A 232 -44.41 3.34 -11.38
CA THR A 232 -43.24 3.64 -10.54
C THR A 232 -43.69 4.24 -9.20
N LEU A 233 -44.63 5.21 -9.18
CA LEU A 233 -45.15 5.81 -7.95
C LEU A 233 -45.90 4.80 -7.08
N GLU A 234 -46.71 3.93 -7.67
CA GLU A 234 -47.41 2.84 -6.98
C GLU A 234 -46.39 1.88 -6.31
N ALA A 235 -45.29 1.58 -7.01
CA ALA A 235 -44.23 0.75 -6.48
C ALA A 235 -43.49 1.43 -5.30
N VAL A 236 -43.25 2.75 -5.33
CA VAL A 236 -42.68 3.48 -4.18
C VAL A 236 -43.59 3.38 -2.96
N ILE A 237 -44.89 3.63 -3.14
CA ILE A 237 -45.87 3.61 -2.05
C ILE A 237 -45.95 2.22 -1.41
N ALA A 238 -45.94 1.17 -2.24
CA ALA A 238 -46.07 -0.22 -1.80
C ALA A 238 -44.81 -0.75 -1.12
N LYS A 239 -43.62 -0.43 -1.66
CA LYS A 239 -42.36 -0.98 -1.17
C LYS A 239 -41.76 -0.23 0.01
N PHE A 240 -42.04 1.07 0.12
CA PHE A 240 -41.41 1.96 1.12
C PHE A 240 -42.47 2.72 1.95
N PRO A 241 -43.47 2.02 2.56
CA PRO A 241 -44.51 2.67 3.31
C PRO A 241 -43.94 3.47 4.48
N GLY A 242 -44.53 4.67 4.71
CA GLY A 242 -44.10 5.53 5.82
C GLY A 242 -42.88 6.43 5.53
N THR A 243 -42.19 6.28 4.39
CA THR A 243 -41.13 7.17 3.99
C THR A 243 -41.62 8.49 3.41
N GLU A 244 -40.79 9.54 3.45
CA GLU A 244 -41.07 10.81 2.79
C GLU A 244 -41.30 10.62 1.28
N SER A 245 -40.49 9.74 0.66
CA SER A 245 -40.64 9.40 -0.75
C SER A 245 -42.01 8.78 -1.07
N ALA A 246 -42.58 7.96 -0.17
CA ALA A 246 -43.92 7.41 -0.35
C ALA A 246 -45.01 8.50 -0.22
N GLN A 247 -44.80 9.47 0.65
CA GLN A 247 -45.74 10.62 0.77
C GLN A 247 -45.68 11.51 -0.48
N ALA A 248 -44.47 11.81 -0.96
CA ALA A 248 -44.26 12.53 -2.21
C ALA A 248 -44.89 11.80 -3.40
N ALA A 249 -44.69 10.47 -3.48
CA ALA A 249 -45.31 9.65 -4.53
C ALA A 249 -46.86 9.76 -4.52
N LYS A 250 -47.51 9.72 -3.34
CA LYS A 250 -48.95 9.90 -3.22
C LYS A 250 -49.41 11.25 -3.75
N SER A 251 -48.66 12.33 -3.47
CA SER A 251 -48.97 13.67 -3.94
C SER A 251 -48.83 13.86 -5.45
N MET A 252 -47.95 13.03 -6.07
CA MET A 252 -47.72 13.05 -7.53
C MET A 252 -48.71 12.19 -8.32
N MET A 253 -49.39 11.23 -7.70
CA MET A 253 -50.37 10.32 -8.36
C MET A 253 -51.45 11.01 -9.16
N PRO A 254 -52.06 12.13 -8.73
CA PRO A 254 -53.07 12.82 -9.52
C PRO A 254 -52.59 13.34 -10.89
N LYS A 255 -51.30 13.66 -11.00
CA LYS A 255 -50.69 14.15 -12.26
C LYS A 255 -50.49 13.07 -13.32
N THR A 256 -50.64 11.81 -12.94
CA THR A 256 -50.48 10.63 -13.83
C THR A 256 -51.76 10.08 -14.37
N LYS A 257 -52.93 10.69 -14.02
CA LYS A 257 -54.23 10.33 -14.54
C LYS A 257 -54.45 10.80 -15.98
#